data_8baf6cc5ebc3d9f75d806272c0689286
#
_entry.id   8baf6cc5ebc3d9f75d806272c0689286
#
_cell.length_a   1.000
_cell.length_b   1.000
_cell.length_c   1.000
_cell.angle_alpha   90.00
_cell.angle_beta   90.00
_cell.angle_gamma   90.00
#
_symmetry.space_group_name_H-M   'P 1'
#
loop_
_entity.id
_entity.type
_entity.pdbx_description
1 polymer ?
#
loop_
_entity_poly.entity_id
_entity_poly.type
_entity_poly.pdbx_seq_one_letter_code
_entity_poly.pdbx_strand_id
1 'polypeptide(L)'
;MKVLFTTDITEEPFTLTEIKEALKITGSAADDELERMITDARIYIEKAIDTSVTARTIQVTSLEKMEEWELPYGPTADLALTYGTDWEGALTYIYTYTGGVTTCPPEITRLITDYIKYKYDIDDEAIALPKSIKSQIQLLTRQP
;
A
#
# COMPACT_ATOMS: atom_id res chain seq x y z
N MET A 1 -7.17 -16.49 3.60
CA MET A 1 -6.14 -16.00 2.67
C MET A 1 -5.00 -15.37 3.47
N LYS A 2 -3.79 -15.74 3.13
CA LYS A 2 -2.58 -15.16 3.74
C LYS A 2 -1.78 -14.43 2.68
N VAL A 3 -1.38 -13.20 2.95
CA VAL A 3 -0.58 -12.38 2.04
C VAL A 3 0.80 -12.15 2.64
N LEU A 4 1.83 -12.39 1.86
CA LEU A 4 3.21 -12.20 2.26
C LEU A 4 3.95 -11.40 1.20
N PHE A 5 4.57 -10.29 1.59
CA PHE A 5 5.53 -9.59 0.73
C PHE A 5 6.89 -10.27 0.87
N THR A 6 7.36 -10.91 -0.19
CA THR A 6 8.66 -11.63 -0.17
C THR A 6 9.83 -10.70 -0.45
N THR A 7 9.56 -9.51 -0.98
CA THR A 7 10.54 -8.43 -1.13
C THR A 7 10.01 -7.17 -0.46
N ASP A 8 10.89 -6.48 0.27
CA ASP A 8 10.55 -5.20 0.87
C ASP A 8 10.74 -4.06 -0.13
N ILE A 9 10.05 -2.97 0.15
CA ILE A 9 10.27 -1.72 -0.59
C ILE A 9 11.63 -1.15 -0.19
N THR A 10 12.45 -0.80 -1.18
CA THR A 10 13.78 -0.24 -0.95
C THR A 10 13.74 1.27 -0.74
N GLU A 11 12.78 1.94 -1.37
CA GLU A 11 12.60 3.39 -1.28
C GLU A 11 11.12 3.72 -1.18
N GLU A 12 10.78 4.69 -0.36
CA GLU A 12 9.45 5.26 -0.33
C GLU A 12 9.18 6.04 -1.64
N PRO A 13 7.90 6.20 -2.05
CA PRO A 13 7.58 6.90 -3.30
C PRO A 13 7.91 8.40 -3.29
N PHE A 14 8.25 8.96 -2.14
CA PHE A 14 8.68 10.35 -1.99
C PHE A 14 9.62 10.46 -0.79
N THR A 15 10.41 11.55 -0.76
CA THR A 15 11.43 11.77 0.26
C THR A 15 10.90 12.57 1.44
N LEU A 16 11.63 12.51 2.56
CA LEU A 16 11.37 13.35 3.72
C LEU A 16 11.38 14.83 3.34
N THR A 17 12.31 15.26 2.50
CA THR A 17 12.40 16.66 2.02
C THR A 17 11.13 17.08 1.29
N GLU A 18 10.61 16.23 0.40
CA GLU A 18 9.38 16.52 -0.34
C GLU A 18 8.18 16.68 0.60
N ILE A 19 8.08 15.83 1.63
CA ILE A 19 7.00 15.94 2.64
C ILE A 19 7.15 17.20 3.48
N LYS A 20 8.37 17.55 3.89
CA LYS A 20 8.61 18.78 4.66
C LYS A 20 8.23 20.02 3.85
N GLU A 21 8.55 20.03 2.56
CA GLU A 21 8.12 21.12 1.66
C GLU A 21 6.61 21.21 1.54
N ALA A 22 5.93 20.08 1.36
CA ALA A 22 4.47 20.02 1.24
C ALA A 22 3.76 20.50 2.52
N LEU A 23 4.32 20.17 3.70
CA LEU A 23 3.79 20.56 5.00
C LEU A 23 4.30 21.92 5.49
N LYS A 24 5.22 22.53 4.75
CA LYS A 24 5.87 23.81 5.11
C LYS A 24 6.60 23.72 6.46
N ILE A 25 7.27 22.61 6.71
CA ILE A 25 8.03 22.36 7.92
C ILE A 25 9.50 22.72 7.69
N THR A 26 10.07 23.47 8.63
CA THR A 26 11.51 23.77 8.66
C THR A 26 12.16 23.13 9.88
N GLY A 27 13.45 22.82 9.81
CA GLY A 27 14.19 22.19 10.89
C GLY A 27 14.02 20.66 10.89
N SER A 28 14.69 20.00 11.84
CA SER A 28 14.80 18.54 11.88
C SER A 28 14.18 17.90 13.13
N ALA A 29 13.47 18.66 13.95
CA ALA A 29 12.92 18.17 15.22
C ALA A 29 11.88 17.04 15.05
N ALA A 30 11.14 17.05 13.94
CA ALA A 30 10.08 16.09 13.68
C ALA A 30 10.46 15.05 12.60
N ASP A 31 11.72 14.98 12.18
CA ASP A 31 12.12 14.14 11.06
C ASP A 31 11.81 12.66 11.28
N ASP A 32 12.12 12.11 12.46
CA ASP A 32 11.85 10.70 12.75
C ASP A 32 10.36 10.39 12.76
N GLU A 33 9.56 11.30 13.29
CA GLU A 33 8.10 11.16 13.28
C GLU A 33 7.55 11.21 11.86
N LEU A 34 8.04 12.14 11.05
CA LEU A 34 7.63 12.27 9.65
C LEU A 34 7.99 11.03 8.83
N GLU A 35 9.16 10.45 9.04
CA GLU A 35 9.56 9.22 8.36
C GLU A 35 8.62 8.06 8.70
N ARG A 36 8.23 7.92 9.96
CA ARG A 36 7.24 6.92 10.36
C ARG A 36 5.87 7.19 9.73
N MET A 37 5.46 8.44 9.69
CA MET A 37 4.19 8.84 9.07
C MET A 37 4.18 8.51 7.56
N ILE A 38 5.28 8.70 6.87
CA ILE A 38 5.42 8.33 5.46
C ILE A 38 5.17 6.84 5.27
N THR A 39 5.85 6.00 6.06
CA THR A 39 5.70 4.55 5.98
C THR A 39 4.27 4.11 6.33
N ASP A 40 3.72 4.61 7.42
CA ASP A 40 2.38 4.25 7.87
C ASP A 40 1.31 4.71 6.88
N ALA A 41 1.46 5.90 6.32
CA ALA A 41 0.54 6.43 5.30
C ALA A 41 0.59 5.60 4.02
N ARG A 42 1.78 5.24 3.56
CA ARG A 42 1.93 4.36 2.39
C ARG A 42 1.21 3.04 2.60
N ILE A 43 1.47 2.39 3.73
CA ILE A 43 0.84 1.10 4.05
C ILE A 43 -0.69 1.23 4.08
N TYR A 44 -1.20 2.26 4.73
CA TYR A 44 -2.64 2.50 4.81
C TYR A 44 -3.27 2.71 3.44
N ILE A 45 -2.67 3.56 2.61
CA ILE A 45 -3.19 3.89 1.28
C ILE A 45 -3.09 2.70 0.34
N GLU A 46 -1.97 1.96 0.35
CA GLU A 46 -1.83 0.73 -0.45
C GLU A 46 -2.96 -0.26 -0.17
N LYS A 47 -3.26 -0.44 1.10
CA LYS A 47 -4.34 -1.34 1.52
C LYS A 47 -5.71 -0.79 1.11
N ALA A 48 -5.92 0.51 1.25
CA ALA A 48 -7.20 1.14 0.93
C ALA A 48 -7.51 1.11 -0.56
N ILE A 49 -6.53 1.32 -1.43
CA ILE A 49 -6.72 1.31 -2.89
C ILE A 49 -6.40 -0.03 -3.54
N ASP A 50 -5.95 -1.01 -2.77
CA ASP A 50 -5.59 -2.35 -3.25
C ASP A 50 -4.53 -2.32 -4.37
N THR A 51 -3.53 -1.47 -4.21
CA THR A 51 -2.44 -1.30 -5.17
C THR A 51 -1.13 -1.11 -4.42
N SER A 52 -0.09 -1.83 -4.82
CA SER A 52 1.25 -1.56 -4.30
C SER A 52 1.85 -0.37 -5.05
N VAL A 53 2.34 0.64 -4.33
CA VAL A 53 2.88 1.87 -4.94
C VAL A 53 4.23 1.66 -5.62
N THR A 54 4.88 0.53 -5.34
CA THR A 54 6.08 0.08 -6.04
C THR A 54 5.93 -1.41 -6.36
N ALA A 55 6.58 -1.85 -7.43
CA ALA A 55 6.54 -3.27 -7.80
C ALA A 55 7.27 -4.11 -6.76
N ARG A 56 6.57 -5.11 -6.20
CA ARG A 56 7.11 -6.04 -5.20
C ARG A 56 6.66 -7.45 -5.49
N THR A 57 7.47 -8.43 -5.09
CA THR A 57 7.06 -9.82 -5.17
C THR A 57 6.13 -10.15 -4.01
N ILE A 58 4.96 -10.68 -4.32
CA ILE A 58 3.90 -10.99 -3.36
C ILE A 58 3.55 -12.47 -3.49
N GLN A 59 3.34 -13.12 -2.35
CA GLN A 59 2.86 -14.48 -2.29
C GLN A 59 1.53 -14.51 -1.54
N VAL A 60 0.51 -15.08 -2.16
CA VAL A 60 -0.82 -15.27 -1.56
C VAL A 60 -1.08 -16.75 -1.44
N THR A 61 -1.45 -17.19 -0.24
CA THR A 61 -1.86 -18.57 0.03
C THR A 61 -3.35 -18.59 0.36
N SER A 62 -4.09 -19.42 -0.34
CA SER A 62 -5.54 -19.52 -0.17
C SER A 62 -5.99 -20.98 -0.17
N LEU A 63 -7.05 -21.28 0.58
CA LEU A 63 -7.71 -22.59 0.54
C LEU A 63 -8.64 -22.74 -0.66
N GLU A 64 -9.01 -21.63 -1.28
CA GLU A 64 -9.88 -21.61 -2.45
C GLU A 64 -9.12 -21.08 -3.67
N LYS A 65 -9.49 -21.57 -4.84
CA LYS A 65 -8.95 -21.06 -6.08
C LYS A 65 -9.40 -19.61 -6.29
N MET A 66 -8.45 -18.76 -6.64
CA MET A 66 -8.69 -17.33 -6.89
C MET A 66 -8.45 -17.00 -8.35
N GLU A 67 -9.21 -16.05 -8.86
CA GLU A 67 -8.94 -15.45 -10.16
C GLU A 67 -7.87 -14.35 -10.02
N GLU A 68 -7.17 -14.05 -11.12
CA GLU A 68 -6.09 -13.06 -11.10
C GLU A 68 -6.54 -11.70 -10.56
N TRP A 69 -7.75 -11.26 -10.92
CA TRP A 69 -8.30 -9.98 -10.49
C TRP A 69 -8.65 -9.92 -9.00
N GLU A 70 -8.76 -11.08 -8.34
CA GLU A 70 -9.01 -11.16 -6.89
C GLU A 70 -7.72 -11.00 -6.06
N LEU A 71 -6.55 -11.13 -6.69
CA LEU A 71 -5.27 -11.04 -6.01
C LEU A 71 -5.02 -9.60 -5.53
N PRO A 72 -4.63 -9.41 -4.26
CA PRO A 72 -4.47 -8.07 -3.69
C PRO A 72 -3.21 -7.35 -4.19
N TYR A 73 -3.17 -6.07 -3.93
CA TYR A 73 -2.02 -5.20 -4.21
C TYR A 73 -1.57 -5.21 -5.68
N GLY A 74 -2.54 -5.16 -6.59
CA GLY A 74 -2.26 -5.11 -8.02
C GLY A 74 -1.62 -3.80 -8.49
N PRO A 75 -1.45 -3.63 -9.79
CA PRO A 75 -1.73 -4.62 -10.82
C PRO A 75 -0.81 -5.84 -10.72
N THR A 76 -1.26 -6.97 -11.25
CA THR A 76 -0.58 -8.26 -11.15
C THR A 76 0.22 -8.56 -12.43
N ALA A 77 1.46 -8.99 -12.28
CA ALA A 77 2.32 -9.41 -13.39
C ALA A 77 3.08 -10.68 -13.00
N ASP A 78 3.51 -11.45 -13.99
CA ASP A 78 4.34 -12.64 -13.82
C ASP A 78 3.74 -13.66 -12.84
N LEU A 79 2.45 -13.90 -12.92
CA LEU A 79 1.73 -14.79 -12.03
C LEU A 79 2.15 -16.25 -12.21
N ALA A 80 2.53 -16.88 -11.11
CA ALA A 80 2.79 -18.31 -11.01
C ALA A 80 1.91 -18.94 -9.95
N LEU A 81 1.28 -20.07 -10.30
CA LEU A 81 0.46 -20.83 -9.36
C LEU A 81 1.18 -22.13 -8.99
N THR A 82 1.34 -22.38 -7.72
CA THR A 82 1.83 -23.63 -7.16
C THR A 82 0.85 -24.16 -6.12
N TYR A 83 1.05 -25.38 -5.68
CA TYR A 83 0.17 -26.05 -4.73
C TYR A 83 0.95 -26.49 -3.51
N GLY A 84 0.30 -26.45 -2.36
CA GLY A 84 0.87 -26.92 -1.12
C GLY A 84 -0.21 -27.54 -0.24
N THR A 85 0.12 -27.75 1.00
CA THR A 85 -0.82 -28.22 2.03
C THR A 85 -0.67 -27.36 3.27
N ASP A 86 -1.77 -27.16 3.99
CA ASP A 86 -1.72 -26.52 5.29
C ASP A 86 -1.29 -27.54 6.36
N TRP A 87 -1.24 -27.12 7.62
CA TRP A 87 -0.84 -27.99 8.73
C TRP A 87 -1.83 -29.14 9.01
N GLU A 88 -3.05 -29.05 8.52
CA GLU A 88 -4.07 -30.12 8.60
C GLU A 88 -4.05 -31.04 7.37
N GLY A 89 -3.21 -30.74 6.38
CA GLY A 89 -3.11 -31.50 5.14
C GLY A 89 -4.10 -31.10 4.05
N ALA A 90 -4.83 -29.99 4.22
CA ALA A 90 -5.74 -29.48 3.21
C ALA A 90 -4.97 -28.82 2.06
N LEU A 91 -5.46 -28.99 0.82
CA LEU A 91 -4.87 -28.38 -0.36
C LEU A 91 -4.86 -26.85 -0.25
N THR A 92 -3.72 -26.24 -0.55
CA THR A 92 -3.60 -24.78 -0.67
C THR A 92 -3.17 -24.39 -2.07
N TYR A 93 -3.65 -23.23 -2.51
CA TYR A 93 -3.24 -22.59 -3.76
C TYR A 93 -2.27 -21.46 -3.40
N ILE A 94 -1.08 -21.49 -3.99
CA ILE A 94 -0.02 -20.53 -3.71
C ILE A 94 0.24 -19.71 -4.96
N TYR A 95 -0.10 -18.43 -4.92
CA TYR A 95 0.07 -17.48 -6.01
C TYR A 95 1.30 -16.63 -5.73
N THR A 96 2.26 -16.64 -6.63
CA THR A 96 3.45 -15.77 -6.55
C THR A 96 3.44 -14.85 -7.76
N TYR A 97 3.53 -13.54 -7.53
CA TYR A 97 3.43 -12.56 -8.59
C TYR A 97 4.15 -11.28 -8.23
N THR A 98 4.40 -10.45 -9.23
CA THR A 98 4.83 -9.08 -9.02
C THR A 98 3.58 -8.20 -8.95
N GLY A 99 3.33 -7.60 -7.80
CA GLY A 99 2.20 -6.70 -7.61
C GLY A 99 2.67 -5.26 -7.50
N GLY A 100 1.86 -4.35 -8.06
CA GLY A 100 2.11 -2.94 -7.96
C GLY A 100 2.52 -2.27 -9.27
N VAL A 101 2.69 -0.96 -9.19
CA VAL A 101 3.08 -0.13 -10.32
C VAL A 101 4.60 0.04 -10.37
N THR A 102 5.17 0.13 -11.57
CA THR A 102 6.61 0.35 -11.75
C THR A 102 7.01 1.73 -11.27
N THR A 103 6.19 2.74 -11.56
CA THR A 103 6.37 4.12 -11.11
C THR A 103 5.08 4.58 -10.44
N CYS A 104 5.19 5.10 -9.22
CA CYS A 104 4.01 5.58 -8.48
C CYS A 104 3.36 6.76 -9.22
N PRO A 105 2.10 6.66 -9.63
CA PRO A 105 1.43 7.77 -10.30
C PRO A 105 1.32 9.01 -9.40
N PRO A 106 1.37 10.23 -9.98
CA PRO A 106 1.23 11.46 -9.20
C PRO A 106 -0.04 11.54 -8.36
N GLU A 107 -1.14 10.95 -8.82
CA GLU A 107 -2.41 10.92 -8.10
C GLU A 107 -2.30 10.15 -6.78
N ILE A 108 -1.57 9.04 -6.79
CA ILE A 108 -1.33 8.24 -5.58
C ILE A 108 -0.39 8.98 -4.63
N THR A 109 0.68 9.58 -5.16
CA THR A 109 1.60 10.38 -4.37
C THR A 109 0.88 11.55 -3.69
N ARG A 110 -0.01 12.23 -4.43
CA ARG A 110 -0.83 13.31 -3.90
C ARG A 110 -1.74 12.81 -2.77
N LEU A 111 -2.41 11.67 -2.98
CA LEU A 111 -3.28 11.08 -1.96
C LEU A 111 -2.52 10.78 -0.67
N ILE A 112 -1.34 10.18 -0.78
CA ILE A 112 -0.50 9.88 0.38
C ILE A 112 -0.08 11.17 1.09
N THR A 113 0.33 12.19 0.33
CA THR A 113 0.72 13.50 0.89
C THR A 113 -0.45 14.15 1.63
N ASP A 114 -1.64 14.15 1.04
CA ASP A 114 -2.85 14.71 1.66
C ASP A 114 -3.21 13.96 2.95
N TYR A 115 -3.06 12.64 2.94
CA TYR A 115 -3.29 11.83 4.13
C TYR A 115 -2.29 12.13 5.25
N ILE A 116 -1.00 12.28 4.91
CA ILE A 116 0.04 12.65 5.89
C ILE A 116 -0.27 14.03 6.48
N LYS A 117 -0.61 15.00 5.62
CA LYS A 117 -0.97 16.35 6.06
C LYS A 117 -2.15 16.33 7.02
N TYR A 118 -3.18 15.57 6.70
CA TYR A 118 -4.33 15.39 7.58
C TYR A 118 -3.93 14.81 8.94
N LYS A 119 -3.14 13.74 8.95
CA LYS A 119 -2.68 13.08 10.18
C LYS A 119 -1.73 13.96 11.00
N TYR A 120 -0.91 14.76 10.34
CA TYR A 120 0.01 15.66 11.01
C TYR A 120 -0.74 16.80 11.75
N ASP A 121 -1.79 17.31 11.13
CA ASP A 121 -2.59 18.41 11.68
C ASP A 121 -3.57 17.95 12.78
N ILE A 122 -3.86 16.64 12.86
CA ILE A 122 -4.87 16.09 13.77
C ILE A 122 -4.27 14.94 14.59
N ASP A 123 -4.19 15.11 15.92
CA ASP A 123 -3.72 14.08 16.84
C ASP A 123 -4.79 13.05 17.22
N ASP A 124 -6.06 13.27 16.86
CA ASP A 124 -7.17 12.42 17.27
C ASP A 124 -7.53 11.42 16.17
N GLU A 125 -7.18 10.14 16.39
CA GLU A 125 -7.49 9.05 15.46
C GLU A 125 -8.99 8.72 15.36
N ALA A 126 -9.81 9.22 16.30
CA ALA A 126 -11.24 9.00 16.28
C ALA A 126 -11.97 9.88 15.27
N ILE A 127 -11.30 10.88 14.70
CA ILE A 127 -11.89 11.76 13.69
C ILE A 127 -11.92 11.05 12.34
N ALA A 128 -13.09 11.03 11.70
CA ALA A 128 -13.27 10.43 10.38
C ALA A 128 -12.45 11.17 9.32
N LEU A 129 -11.98 10.42 8.30
CA LEU A 129 -11.25 11.00 7.17
C LEU A 129 -12.07 12.07 6.45
N PRO A 130 -11.44 13.15 5.99
CA PRO A 130 -12.12 14.14 5.16
C PRO A 130 -12.74 13.53 3.90
N LYS A 131 -13.83 14.10 3.43
CA LYS A 131 -14.52 13.64 2.21
C LYS A 131 -13.59 13.68 0.99
N SER A 132 -12.70 14.66 0.90
CA SER A 132 -11.75 14.79 -0.21
C SER A 132 -10.82 13.57 -0.28
N ILE A 133 -10.31 13.10 0.87
CA ILE A 133 -9.44 11.91 0.93
C ILE A 133 -10.25 10.66 0.61
N LYS A 134 -11.44 10.51 1.18
CA LYS A 134 -12.34 9.38 0.90
C LYS A 134 -12.68 9.29 -0.59
N SER A 135 -12.97 10.42 -1.23
CA SER A 135 -13.27 10.46 -2.67
C SER A 135 -12.07 10.05 -3.52
N GLN A 136 -10.87 10.50 -3.17
CA GLN A 136 -9.64 10.11 -3.86
C GLN A 136 -9.40 8.60 -3.73
N ILE A 137 -9.59 8.04 -2.53
CA ILE A 137 -9.47 6.60 -2.30
C ILE A 137 -10.44 5.83 -3.19
N GLN A 138 -11.70 6.25 -3.25
CA GLN A 138 -12.71 5.59 -4.11
C GLN A 138 -12.34 5.63 -5.58
N LEU A 139 -11.83 6.77 -6.07
CA LEU A 139 -11.45 6.94 -7.46
C LEU A 139 -10.23 6.11 -7.84
N LEU A 140 -9.29 5.91 -6.90
CA LEU A 140 -8.04 5.21 -7.15
C LEU A 140 -8.09 3.73 -6.75
N THR A 141 -9.14 3.30 -6.05
CA THR A 141 -9.28 1.88 -5.68
C THR A 141 -9.41 1.02 -6.93
N ARG A 142 -8.58 0.00 -7.00
CA ARG A 142 -8.58 -0.94 -8.11
C ARG A 142 -9.92 -1.67 -8.20
N GLN A 143 -10.50 -1.68 -9.37
CA GLN A 143 -11.73 -2.43 -9.64
C GLN A 143 -11.39 -3.82 -10.18
N PRO A 144 -12.17 -4.84 -9.80
CA PRO A 144 -12.01 -6.18 -10.36
C PRO A 144 -12.43 -6.25 -11.82
#